data_8037a902d9e583834aab372132c3b9c7
#
_entry.id   8037a902d9e583834aab372132c3b9c7
#
_cell.length_a   1.000
_cell.length_b   1.000
_cell.length_c   1.000
_cell.angle_alpha   90.00
_cell.angle_beta   90.00
_cell.angle_gamma   90.00
#
_symmetry.space_group_name_H-M   'P 1'
#
loop_
_entity.id
_entity.type
_entity.pdbx_description
1 polymer ?
#
loop_
_entity_poly.entity_id
_entity_poly.type
_entity_poly.pdbx_seq_one_letter_code
_entity_poly.pdbx_strand_id
1 'polypeptide(L)'
;MNPLKYMVAGTFALLLMTDSWAQRRTDPEAEAEMYNSVSSVGVTTNTNSGILGGFVYRHSKALPTLLMGKHQFRYLALELVNVKHPKELPSQNFITGSRFTYGKQNYLFVIRPEYGREVMFFNRHSDEGISISGIVAAGPSIGLEKPYIIQFQSRPGVIVSEPYDPARHAQTELIVGSGSFFQGFDKTSLVPGLHLKTALSFELSAFRDNMTGLEIGFLAEAFSRKIIIMPFAQNRSFFTSGYVTLYFGNKKQ
;
A
#
# COMPACT_ATOMS: atom_id res chain seq x y z
N MET A 1 11.11 8.62 37.39
CA MET A 1 10.49 7.39 36.85
C MET A 1 9.03 7.74 36.53
N ASN A 2 8.63 7.65 35.28
CA ASN A 2 7.36 8.23 34.81
C ASN A 2 6.24 7.17 34.88
N PRO A 3 5.26 7.29 35.78
CA PRO A 3 4.22 6.27 36.03
C PRO A 3 3.31 6.02 34.82
N LEU A 4 3.27 6.96 33.87
CA LEU A 4 2.43 6.88 32.67
C LEU A 4 2.84 5.72 31.72
N LYS A 5 4.13 5.35 31.68
CA LYS A 5 4.63 4.24 30.83
C LYS A 5 4.15 2.86 31.30
N TYR A 6 3.97 2.68 32.58
CA TYR A 6 3.49 1.40 33.16
C TYR A 6 1.97 1.27 33.09
N MET A 7 1.26 2.39 33.06
CA MET A 7 -0.20 2.41 32.90
C MET A 7 -0.65 2.00 31.48
N VAL A 8 0.09 2.41 30.43
CA VAL A 8 -0.17 2.03 29.06
C VAL A 8 0.20 0.56 28.79
N ALA A 9 1.29 0.05 29.38
CA ALA A 9 1.67 -1.34 29.27
C ALA A 9 0.70 -2.27 30.02
N GLY A 10 0.17 -1.83 31.18
CA GLY A 10 -0.81 -2.57 31.96
C GLY A 10 -2.17 -2.71 31.28
N THR A 11 -2.64 -1.65 30.59
CA THR A 11 -3.90 -1.69 29.84
C THR A 11 -3.82 -2.58 28.60
N PHE A 12 -2.68 -2.67 27.95
CA PHE A 12 -2.48 -3.56 26.80
C PHE A 12 -2.38 -5.04 27.21
N ALA A 13 -1.83 -5.34 28.40
CA ALA A 13 -1.76 -6.70 28.96
C ALA A 13 -3.12 -7.19 29.47
N LEU A 14 -3.99 -6.32 30.00
CA LEU A 14 -5.34 -6.71 30.45
C LEU A 14 -6.30 -7.02 29.30
N LEU A 15 -6.10 -6.45 28.12
CA LEU A 15 -6.89 -6.75 26.92
C LEU A 15 -6.58 -8.12 26.32
N LEU A 16 -5.49 -8.77 26.72
CA LEU A 16 -5.10 -10.10 26.23
C LEU A 16 -5.59 -11.25 27.15
N MET A 17 -6.20 -10.97 28.30
CA MET A 17 -6.58 -11.98 29.29
C MET A 17 -8.10 -12.18 29.45
N THR A 18 -8.92 -11.73 28.51
CA THR A 18 -10.32 -12.16 28.50
C THR A 18 -10.44 -13.48 27.75
N ASP A 19 -10.15 -14.58 28.43
CA ASP A 19 -10.63 -15.90 28.01
C ASP A 19 -12.16 -15.88 28.02
N SER A 20 -12.73 -15.51 26.90
CA SER A 20 -14.13 -15.68 26.63
C SER A 20 -14.38 -17.19 26.51
N TRP A 21 -14.95 -17.77 27.52
CA TRP A 21 -15.51 -19.10 27.51
C TRP A 21 -16.79 -19.11 26.65
N ALA A 22 -16.65 -18.84 25.38
CA ALA A 22 -17.67 -19.13 24.37
C ALA A 22 -17.65 -20.64 24.18
N GLN A 23 -18.73 -21.33 24.62
CA GLN A 23 -18.96 -22.74 24.36
C GLN A 23 -18.73 -23.00 22.86
N ARG A 24 -17.71 -23.80 22.58
CA ARG A 24 -17.39 -24.27 21.23
C ARG A 24 -18.49 -25.26 20.81
N ARG A 25 -19.61 -24.78 20.27
CA ARG A 25 -20.46 -25.59 19.42
C ARG A 25 -19.70 -25.78 18.12
N THR A 26 -19.16 -26.96 17.95
CA THR A 26 -18.70 -27.43 16.63
C THR A 26 -19.97 -27.76 15.85
N ASP A 27 -20.53 -26.76 15.18
CA ASP A 27 -21.62 -27.01 14.22
C ASP A 27 -20.98 -27.57 12.95
N PRO A 28 -21.39 -28.79 12.52
CA PRO A 28 -20.86 -29.41 11.29
C PRO A 28 -21.11 -28.58 10.02
N GLU A 29 -22.07 -27.65 10.06
CA GLU A 29 -22.38 -26.74 8.95
C GLU A 29 -21.35 -25.63 8.80
N ALA A 30 -20.60 -25.26 9.85
CA ALA A 30 -19.54 -24.26 9.77
C ALA A 30 -18.30 -24.74 8.97
N GLU A 31 -18.11 -26.05 8.82
CA GLU A 31 -17.06 -26.62 7.95
C GLU A 31 -17.44 -26.55 6.45
N ALA A 32 -18.73 -26.45 6.13
CA ALA A 32 -19.24 -26.50 4.75
C ALA A 32 -19.00 -25.19 3.95
N GLU A 33 -18.63 -24.09 4.60
CA GLU A 33 -18.39 -22.80 3.92
C GLU A 33 -16.90 -22.47 3.70
N MET A 34 -15.99 -23.40 3.96
CA MET A 34 -14.56 -23.16 3.71
C MET A 34 -14.26 -23.26 2.21
N TYR A 35 -13.95 -22.12 1.63
CA TYR A 35 -13.46 -22.06 0.26
C TYR A 35 -12.01 -22.57 0.15
N ASN A 36 -11.70 -23.26 -0.94
CA ASN A 36 -10.34 -23.74 -1.24
C ASN A 36 -9.41 -22.61 -1.65
N SER A 37 -9.93 -21.62 -2.38
CA SER A 37 -9.13 -20.47 -2.81
C SER A 37 -9.98 -19.23 -3.07
N VAL A 38 -9.37 -18.07 -2.91
CA VAL A 38 -9.95 -16.76 -3.23
C VAL A 38 -8.99 -15.98 -4.09
N SER A 39 -9.52 -15.38 -5.15
CA SER A 39 -8.80 -14.39 -5.97
C SER A 39 -9.53 -13.07 -5.90
N SER A 40 -8.83 -11.98 -5.61
CA SER A 40 -9.42 -10.66 -5.51
C SER A 40 -8.52 -9.58 -6.10
N VAL A 41 -9.16 -8.51 -6.55
CA VAL A 41 -8.52 -7.26 -6.98
C VAL A 41 -8.97 -6.14 -6.07
N GLY A 42 -8.12 -5.17 -5.84
CA GLY A 42 -8.44 -4.07 -4.94
C GLY A 42 -7.75 -2.76 -5.30
N VAL A 43 -8.28 -1.72 -4.70
CA VAL A 43 -7.70 -0.38 -4.73
C VAL A 43 -7.22 -0.04 -3.33
N THR A 44 -5.96 0.39 -3.24
CA THR A 44 -5.35 0.75 -1.97
C THR A 44 -5.11 2.25 -1.87
N THR A 45 -5.32 2.80 -0.68
CA THR A 45 -4.86 4.12 -0.28
C THR A 45 -3.85 3.96 0.86
N ASN A 46 -2.84 4.80 0.92
CA ASN A 46 -1.86 4.74 1.98
C ASN A 46 -1.35 6.15 2.36
N THR A 47 -0.75 6.27 3.53
CA THR A 47 -0.27 7.54 4.06
C THR A 47 0.81 8.20 3.21
N ASN A 48 1.48 7.44 2.32
CA ASN A 48 2.57 7.93 1.46
C ASN A 48 2.15 8.18 0.02
N SER A 49 0.87 7.97 -0.37
CA SER A 49 0.44 8.07 -1.78
C SER A 49 -0.74 9.02 -2.02
N GLY A 50 -1.48 9.37 -1.00
CA GLY A 50 -2.74 10.11 -1.11
C GLY A 50 -3.94 9.19 -1.38
N ILE A 51 -5.05 9.75 -1.85
CA ILE A 51 -6.37 9.09 -1.90
C ILE A 51 -6.36 7.83 -2.79
N LEU A 52 -5.75 7.89 -3.97
CA LEU A 52 -5.57 6.74 -4.83
C LEU A 52 -4.09 6.31 -4.78
N GLY A 53 -3.79 5.34 -3.94
CA GLY A 53 -2.43 4.88 -3.68
C GLY A 53 -1.92 3.86 -4.67
N GLY A 54 -2.78 2.94 -5.09
CA GLY A 54 -2.37 1.86 -5.98
C GLY A 54 -3.43 0.80 -6.17
N PHE A 55 -3.00 -0.27 -6.84
CA PHE A 55 -3.81 -1.45 -7.15
C PHE A 55 -3.15 -2.69 -6.55
N VAL A 56 -3.97 -3.65 -6.14
CA VAL A 56 -3.52 -4.93 -5.62
C VAL A 56 -4.30 -6.07 -6.27
N TYR A 57 -3.60 -7.12 -6.65
CA TYR A 57 -4.14 -8.44 -6.93
C TYR A 57 -3.69 -9.37 -5.82
N ARG A 58 -4.62 -10.13 -5.22
CA ARG A 58 -4.32 -11.11 -4.17
C ARG A 58 -4.95 -12.46 -4.49
N HIS A 59 -4.26 -13.52 -4.07
CA HIS A 59 -4.72 -14.89 -4.18
C HIS A 59 -4.40 -15.63 -2.88
N SER A 60 -5.44 -16.06 -2.17
CA SER A 60 -5.34 -16.85 -0.94
C SER A 60 -5.80 -18.27 -1.21
N LYS A 61 -4.97 -19.27 -0.83
CA LYS A 61 -5.27 -20.69 -0.97
C LYS A 61 -5.26 -21.37 0.39
N ALA A 62 -6.33 -22.09 0.72
CA ALA A 62 -6.46 -22.83 1.97
C ALA A 62 -5.32 -23.86 2.14
N LEU A 63 -4.86 -23.99 3.37
CA LEU A 63 -3.85 -24.97 3.76
C LEU A 63 -4.50 -26.00 4.69
N PRO A 64 -4.12 -27.28 4.56
CA PRO A 64 -4.69 -28.36 5.37
C PRO A 64 -4.25 -28.29 6.84
N THR A 65 -3.20 -27.51 7.13
CA THR A 65 -2.66 -27.38 8.48
C THR A 65 -3.29 -26.21 9.22
N LEU A 66 -3.59 -26.38 10.49
CA LEU A 66 -4.06 -25.31 11.38
C LEU A 66 -2.88 -24.58 12.02
N LEU A 67 -2.99 -23.26 12.17
CA LEU A 67 -2.06 -22.45 12.94
C LEU A 67 -2.76 -22.00 14.22
N MET A 68 -2.23 -22.42 15.40
CA MET A 68 -2.86 -22.14 16.72
C MET A 68 -4.35 -22.57 16.78
N GLY A 69 -4.72 -23.70 16.13
CA GLY A 69 -6.08 -24.18 16.06
C GLY A 69 -7.01 -23.40 15.13
N LYS A 70 -6.47 -22.51 14.29
CA LYS A 70 -7.24 -21.70 13.33
C LYS A 70 -6.88 -22.05 11.90
N HIS A 71 -7.85 -21.90 10.98
CA HIS A 71 -7.63 -22.10 9.56
C HIS A 71 -6.69 -21.04 9.01
N GLN A 72 -5.76 -21.50 8.16
CA GLN A 72 -4.79 -20.62 7.53
C GLN A 72 -4.78 -20.79 6.01
N PHE A 73 -4.40 -19.71 5.33
CA PHE A 73 -4.28 -19.64 3.90
C PHE A 73 -2.86 -19.21 3.51
N ARG A 74 -2.38 -19.76 2.41
CA ARG A 74 -1.20 -19.22 1.73
C ARG A 74 -1.62 -17.95 1.01
N TYR A 75 -1.04 -16.84 1.40
CA TYR A 75 -1.30 -15.52 0.82
C TYR A 75 -0.24 -15.21 -0.23
N LEU A 76 -0.69 -14.85 -1.43
CA LEU A 76 0.11 -14.32 -2.52
C LEU A 76 -0.53 -13.02 -2.98
N ALA A 77 0.25 -11.97 -3.18
CA ALA A 77 -0.26 -10.73 -3.76
C ALA A 77 0.76 -10.06 -4.67
N LEU A 78 0.26 -9.20 -5.54
CA LEU A 78 1.04 -8.28 -6.35
C LEU A 78 0.44 -6.90 -6.20
N GLU A 79 1.20 -5.99 -5.64
CA GLU A 79 0.80 -4.60 -5.41
C GLU A 79 1.56 -3.66 -6.36
N LEU A 80 0.86 -2.69 -6.93
CA LEU A 80 1.44 -1.58 -7.69
C LEU A 80 1.01 -0.28 -7.03
N VAL A 81 1.94 0.46 -6.46
CA VAL A 81 1.65 1.69 -5.72
C VAL A 81 2.49 2.86 -6.21
N ASN A 82 1.92 4.05 -6.05
CA ASN A 82 2.62 5.32 -6.20
C ASN A 82 2.99 5.87 -4.81
N VAL A 83 4.24 6.24 -4.63
CA VAL A 83 4.74 6.84 -3.38
C VAL A 83 5.07 8.30 -3.63
N LYS A 84 4.53 9.20 -2.82
CA LYS A 84 4.71 10.65 -2.88
C LYS A 84 5.47 11.16 -1.67
N HIS A 85 6.16 12.25 -1.85
CA HIS A 85 6.75 12.97 -0.72
C HIS A 85 5.71 13.94 -0.10
N PRO A 86 5.61 14.07 1.24
CA PRO A 86 4.63 14.97 1.87
C PRO A 86 4.74 16.45 1.45
N LYS A 87 5.92 16.86 0.97
CA LYS A 87 6.17 18.22 0.46
C LYS A 87 5.86 18.41 -1.04
N GLU A 88 5.30 17.42 -1.71
CA GLU A 88 4.82 17.55 -3.09
C GLU A 88 3.56 18.41 -3.14
N LEU A 89 3.75 19.72 -3.21
CA LEU A 89 2.65 20.68 -3.36
C LEU A 89 2.54 21.11 -4.82
N PRO A 90 1.33 21.11 -5.39
CA PRO A 90 1.12 21.62 -6.73
C PRO A 90 1.36 23.13 -6.77
N SER A 91 2.14 23.56 -7.73
CA SER A 91 2.38 24.97 -8.08
C SER A 91 1.70 25.27 -9.41
N GLN A 92 1.43 26.54 -9.67
CA GLN A 92 0.82 26.98 -10.93
C GLN A 92 1.68 28.12 -11.51
N ASN A 93 1.94 28.03 -12.81
CA ASN A 93 2.53 29.14 -13.54
C ASN A 93 1.50 30.26 -13.71
N PHE A 94 1.78 31.45 -13.27
CA PHE A 94 0.84 32.59 -13.30
C PHE A 94 0.55 33.10 -14.73
N ILE A 95 1.43 32.84 -15.69
CA ILE A 95 1.28 33.30 -17.08
C ILE A 95 0.46 32.29 -17.89
N THR A 96 0.80 31.00 -17.78
CA THR A 96 0.17 29.94 -18.61
C THR A 96 -0.98 29.24 -17.92
N GLY A 97 -1.14 29.39 -16.59
CA GLY A 97 -2.13 28.67 -15.78
C GLY A 97 -1.82 27.18 -15.60
N SER A 98 -0.74 26.67 -16.20
CA SER A 98 -0.36 25.25 -16.14
C SER A 98 0.15 24.85 -14.77
N ARG A 99 -0.19 23.62 -14.33
CA ARG A 99 0.23 23.09 -13.04
C ARG A 99 1.51 22.28 -13.17
N PHE A 100 2.37 22.39 -12.16
CA PHE A 100 3.58 21.60 -11.99
C PHE A 100 3.90 21.44 -10.50
N THR A 101 4.83 20.57 -10.14
CA THR A 101 5.31 20.41 -8.76
C THR A 101 6.73 20.91 -8.67
N TYR A 102 6.91 22.09 -8.07
CA TYR A 102 8.25 22.67 -7.90
C TYR A 102 9.10 21.82 -6.95
N GLY A 103 10.37 21.64 -7.31
CA GLY A 103 11.31 20.84 -6.53
C GLY A 103 11.11 19.33 -6.60
N LYS A 104 10.19 18.82 -7.41
CA LYS A 104 10.04 17.39 -7.65
C LYS A 104 11.03 16.94 -8.72
N GLN A 105 11.89 15.98 -8.38
CA GLN A 105 12.86 15.41 -9.30
C GLN A 105 12.39 14.10 -9.91
N ASN A 106 11.78 13.23 -9.11
CA ASN A 106 11.33 11.93 -9.59
C ASN A 106 9.92 11.58 -9.06
N TYR A 107 9.23 10.71 -9.81
CA TYR A 107 8.15 9.88 -9.31
C TYR A 107 8.73 8.59 -8.75
N LEU A 108 8.08 8.03 -7.73
CA LEU A 108 8.38 6.70 -7.24
C LEU A 108 7.15 5.82 -7.40
N PHE A 109 7.23 4.82 -8.28
CA PHE A 109 6.28 3.71 -8.34
C PHE A 109 6.95 2.49 -7.74
N VAL A 110 6.18 1.64 -7.05
CA VAL A 110 6.71 0.43 -6.44
C VAL A 110 5.85 -0.75 -6.85
N ILE A 111 6.52 -1.81 -7.31
CA ILE A 111 5.92 -3.12 -7.55
C ILE A 111 6.33 -4.00 -6.39
N ARG A 112 5.33 -4.61 -5.69
CA ARG A 112 5.51 -5.45 -4.51
C ARG A 112 4.90 -6.82 -4.73
N PRO A 113 5.65 -7.82 -5.17
CA PRO A 113 5.25 -9.21 -5.03
C PRO A 113 5.29 -9.59 -3.55
N GLU A 114 4.22 -10.19 -3.04
CA GLU A 114 4.06 -10.53 -1.62
C GLU A 114 3.83 -12.02 -1.46
N TYR A 115 4.48 -12.60 -0.47
CA TYR A 115 4.23 -13.96 -0.01
C TYR A 115 4.01 -13.93 1.50
N GLY A 116 2.97 -14.63 1.98
CA GLY A 116 2.66 -14.62 3.39
C GLY A 116 1.66 -15.67 3.83
N ARG A 117 1.11 -15.40 5.00
CA ARG A 117 0.05 -16.19 5.64
C ARG A 117 -1.11 -15.31 6.01
N GLU A 118 -2.29 -15.82 5.74
CA GLU A 118 -3.55 -15.28 6.21
C GLU A 118 -4.16 -16.28 7.19
N VAL A 119 -4.51 -15.83 8.38
CA VAL A 119 -5.08 -16.65 9.46
C VAL A 119 -6.46 -16.12 9.78
N MET A 120 -7.46 -16.99 9.69
CA MET A 120 -8.84 -16.66 9.99
C MET A 120 -9.05 -16.63 11.51
N PHE A 121 -9.30 -15.47 12.08
CA PHE A 121 -9.58 -15.31 13.51
C PHE A 121 -11.04 -15.60 13.85
N PHE A 122 -11.94 -15.07 13.03
CA PHE A 122 -13.39 -15.25 13.17
C PHE A 122 -13.96 -15.61 11.81
N ASN A 123 -14.71 -16.70 11.78
CA ASN A 123 -15.51 -17.10 10.62
C ASN A 123 -16.95 -16.67 10.84
N ARG A 124 -17.63 -16.35 9.78
CA ARG A 124 -19.04 -16.02 9.75
C ARG A 124 -19.87 -17.27 10.06
N HIS A 125 -20.82 -17.17 10.98
CA HIS A 125 -21.66 -18.31 11.43
C HIS A 125 -23.02 -18.40 10.71
N SER A 126 -23.34 -17.47 9.83
CA SER A 126 -24.58 -17.45 9.05
C SER A 126 -24.43 -16.41 7.94
N ASP A 127 -25.47 -16.17 7.16
CA ASP A 127 -25.50 -15.10 6.15
C ASP A 127 -25.33 -13.69 6.74
N GLU A 128 -25.39 -13.57 8.06
CA GLU A 128 -25.17 -12.35 8.82
C GLU A 128 -23.82 -12.42 9.56
N GLY A 129 -22.99 -11.40 9.41
CA GLY A 129 -21.72 -11.28 10.13
C GLY A 129 -20.55 -10.89 9.25
N ILE A 130 -19.41 -10.65 9.89
CA ILE A 130 -18.14 -10.26 9.26
C ILE A 130 -17.11 -11.34 9.56
N SER A 131 -16.41 -11.82 8.53
CA SER A 131 -15.24 -12.68 8.72
C SER A 131 -14.00 -11.80 8.90
N ILE A 132 -13.14 -12.15 9.87
CA ILE A 132 -11.94 -11.38 10.19
C ILE A 132 -10.73 -12.29 10.08
N SER A 133 -9.77 -11.87 9.27
CA SER A 133 -8.48 -12.55 9.09
C SER A 133 -7.31 -11.62 9.40
N GLY A 134 -6.23 -12.20 9.95
CA GLY A 134 -4.95 -11.53 10.08
C GLY A 134 -4.01 -11.94 8.96
N ILE A 135 -3.29 -10.98 8.38
CA ILE A 135 -2.33 -11.20 7.29
C ILE A 135 -0.95 -10.75 7.75
N VAL A 136 0.03 -11.62 7.49
CA VAL A 136 1.46 -11.26 7.58
C VAL A 136 2.13 -11.70 6.28
N ALA A 137 2.72 -10.75 5.58
CA ALA A 137 3.36 -11.00 4.29
C ALA A 137 4.67 -10.21 4.17
N ALA A 138 5.58 -10.73 3.37
CA ALA A 138 6.85 -10.08 3.04
C ALA A 138 7.20 -10.37 1.58
N GLY A 139 8.08 -9.55 1.02
CA GLY A 139 8.56 -9.76 -0.34
C GLY A 139 9.58 -8.72 -0.79
N PRO A 140 10.09 -8.86 -2.00
CA PRO A 140 10.90 -7.83 -2.62
C PRO A 140 10.06 -6.62 -3.01
N SER A 141 10.68 -5.44 -2.94
CA SER A 141 10.13 -4.20 -3.50
C SER A 141 10.97 -3.78 -4.69
N ILE A 142 10.33 -3.48 -5.80
CA ILE A 142 10.98 -2.96 -6.99
C ILE A 142 10.54 -1.52 -7.16
N GLY A 143 11.39 -0.59 -6.69
CA GLY A 143 11.17 0.84 -6.86
C GLY A 143 11.50 1.28 -8.28
N LEU A 144 10.58 1.95 -8.95
CA LEU A 144 10.73 2.57 -10.26
C LEU A 144 10.84 4.08 -10.05
N GLU A 145 12.06 4.58 -10.01
CA GLU A 145 12.36 6.01 -9.86
C GLU A 145 12.38 6.65 -11.25
N LYS A 146 11.26 7.26 -11.63
CA LYS A 146 11.03 7.86 -12.94
C LYS A 146 11.27 9.36 -12.89
N PRO A 147 12.11 9.96 -13.76
CA PRO A 147 12.33 11.40 -13.80
C PRO A 147 11.03 12.19 -13.99
N TYR A 148 10.90 13.27 -13.25
CA TYR A 148 9.83 14.24 -13.44
C TYR A 148 10.19 15.18 -14.58
N ILE A 149 9.44 15.14 -15.67
CA ILE A 149 9.64 15.99 -16.84
C ILE A 149 8.88 17.29 -16.66
N ILE A 150 9.54 18.40 -16.93
CA ILE A 150 8.96 19.74 -16.96
C ILE A 150 9.06 20.33 -18.37
N GLN A 151 8.17 21.26 -18.64
CA GLN A 151 8.27 22.17 -19.80
C GLN A 151 8.96 23.44 -19.35
N PHE A 152 10.15 23.68 -19.86
CA PHE A 152 11.01 24.78 -19.46
C PHE A 152 11.28 25.72 -20.65
N GLN A 153 11.13 27.02 -20.42
CA GLN A 153 11.47 28.03 -21.42
C GLN A 153 12.98 28.29 -21.42
N SER A 154 13.71 27.62 -22.29
CA SER A 154 15.16 27.72 -22.39
C SER A 154 15.64 29.03 -23.01
N ARG A 155 14.82 29.61 -23.87
CA ARG A 155 15.05 30.91 -24.53
C ARG A 155 13.67 31.55 -24.79
N PRO A 156 13.60 32.87 -25.04
CA PRO A 156 12.36 33.51 -25.44
C PRO A 156 11.68 32.78 -26.61
N GLY A 157 10.46 32.27 -26.39
CA GLY A 157 9.68 31.52 -27.37
C GLY A 157 10.07 30.06 -27.60
N VAL A 158 11.11 29.53 -26.92
CA VAL A 158 11.53 28.12 -27.08
C VAL A 158 11.25 27.35 -25.80
N ILE A 159 10.27 26.44 -25.85
CA ILE A 159 9.91 25.53 -24.75
C ILE A 159 10.51 24.16 -25.03
N VAL A 160 11.25 23.60 -24.06
CA VAL A 160 11.82 22.26 -24.10
C VAL A 160 11.26 21.40 -22.98
N SER A 161 11.06 20.11 -23.27
CA SER A 161 10.66 19.12 -22.26
C SER A 161 11.89 18.38 -21.78
N GLU A 162 12.25 18.57 -20.51
CA GLU A 162 13.46 17.96 -19.93
C GLU A 162 13.23 17.51 -18.47
N PRO A 163 14.05 16.58 -17.95
CA PRO A 163 14.01 16.20 -16.54
C PRO A 163 14.29 17.41 -15.63
N TYR A 164 13.55 17.52 -14.55
CA TYR A 164 13.78 18.57 -13.57
C TYR A 164 15.16 18.43 -12.92
N ASP A 165 15.97 19.49 -13.03
CA ASP A 165 17.27 19.63 -12.39
C ASP A 165 17.25 20.87 -11.48
N PRO A 166 17.46 20.72 -10.15
CA PRO A 166 17.43 21.83 -9.21
C PRO A 166 18.44 22.93 -9.53
N ALA A 167 19.61 22.56 -10.06
CA ALA A 167 20.68 23.52 -10.37
C ALA A 167 20.34 24.40 -11.58
N ARG A 168 19.58 23.84 -12.53
CA ARG A 168 19.24 24.50 -13.80
C ARG A 168 17.89 25.22 -13.75
N HIS A 169 16.92 24.65 -13.03
CA HIS A 169 15.54 25.12 -13.01
C HIS A 169 15.18 25.87 -11.71
N ALA A 170 16.12 26.71 -11.23
CA ALA A 170 15.91 27.51 -10.03
C ALA A 170 14.87 28.63 -10.23
N GLN A 171 14.70 29.12 -11.47
CA GLN A 171 13.73 30.16 -11.81
C GLN A 171 12.38 29.52 -12.15
N THR A 172 11.45 29.65 -11.23
CA THR A 172 10.10 29.06 -11.35
C THR A 172 9.27 29.66 -12.48
N GLU A 173 9.51 30.93 -12.81
CA GLU A 173 8.81 31.69 -13.85
C GLU A 173 9.05 31.10 -15.24
N LEU A 174 10.21 30.47 -15.46
CA LEU A 174 10.56 29.82 -16.71
C LEU A 174 10.00 28.41 -16.84
N ILE A 175 9.45 27.84 -15.75
CA ILE A 175 8.76 26.54 -15.79
C ILE A 175 7.34 26.78 -16.30
N VAL A 176 7.08 26.43 -17.54
CA VAL A 176 5.77 26.61 -18.20
C VAL A 176 4.74 25.65 -17.64
N GLY A 177 5.14 24.41 -17.30
CA GLY A 177 4.26 23.39 -16.76
C GLY A 177 4.93 22.03 -16.59
N SER A 178 4.16 21.00 -16.25
CA SER A 178 4.62 19.61 -16.27
C SER A 178 4.63 19.04 -17.70
N GLY A 179 5.61 18.20 -18.00
CA GLY A 179 5.61 17.38 -19.22
C GLY A 179 4.57 16.26 -19.16
N SER A 180 4.46 15.50 -20.25
CA SER A 180 3.55 14.36 -20.31
C SER A 180 3.98 13.27 -19.32
N PHE A 181 2.98 12.62 -18.69
CA PHE A 181 3.21 11.51 -17.76
C PHE A 181 4.03 10.37 -18.40
N PHE A 182 3.83 10.11 -19.68
CA PHE A 182 4.54 9.02 -20.38
C PHE A 182 5.96 9.35 -20.81
N GLN A 183 6.39 10.60 -20.70
CA GLN A 183 7.78 10.99 -20.98
C GLN A 183 8.72 10.55 -19.84
N GLY A 184 9.93 10.14 -20.20
CA GLY A 184 10.99 9.78 -19.25
C GLY A 184 10.92 8.37 -18.70
N PHE A 185 10.07 7.47 -19.23
CA PHE A 185 10.08 6.06 -18.84
C PHE A 185 11.38 5.36 -19.27
N ASP A 186 11.98 5.78 -20.37
CA ASP A 186 13.27 5.33 -20.89
C ASP A 186 14.44 5.64 -19.92
N LYS A 187 14.26 6.63 -19.05
CA LYS A 187 15.24 7.08 -18.04
C LYS A 187 14.92 6.61 -16.63
N THR A 188 14.00 5.65 -16.48
CA THR A 188 13.60 5.14 -15.16
C THR A 188 14.70 4.28 -14.56
N SER A 189 15.07 4.59 -13.30
CA SER A 189 16.01 3.79 -12.51
C SER A 189 15.27 2.77 -11.67
N LEU A 190 15.80 1.54 -11.62
CA LEU A 190 15.31 0.48 -10.75
C LEU A 190 16.04 0.54 -9.41
N VAL A 191 15.30 0.48 -8.32
CA VAL A 191 15.84 0.45 -6.96
C VAL A 191 15.27 -0.75 -6.22
N PRO A 192 16.07 -1.79 -5.96
CA PRO A 192 15.61 -2.94 -5.21
C PRO A 192 15.44 -2.61 -3.74
N GLY A 193 14.46 -3.27 -3.12
CA GLY A 193 14.16 -3.17 -1.69
C GLY A 193 13.47 -4.42 -1.19
N LEU A 194 13.09 -4.39 0.08
CA LEU A 194 12.32 -5.42 0.75
C LEU A 194 11.21 -4.76 1.56
N HIS A 195 10.09 -5.44 1.71
CA HIS A 195 9.00 -4.98 2.56
C HIS A 195 8.45 -6.07 3.48
N LEU A 196 7.86 -5.63 4.56
CA LEU A 196 7.08 -6.42 5.51
C LEU A 196 5.72 -5.76 5.69
N LYS A 197 4.66 -6.55 5.63
CA LYS A 197 3.26 -6.14 5.71
C LYS A 197 2.54 -6.90 6.81
N THR A 198 1.74 -6.20 7.59
CA THR A 198 0.82 -6.78 8.56
C THR A 198 -0.55 -6.13 8.43
N ALA A 199 -1.62 -6.91 8.43
CA ALA A 199 -2.97 -6.39 8.22
C ALA A 199 -4.04 -7.20 8.93
N LEU A 200 -5.19 -6.54 9.08
CA LEU A 200 -6.48 -7.16 9.36
C LEU A 200 -7.37 -7.02 8.12
N SER A 201 -7.96 -8.11 7.71
CA SER A 201 -8.88 -8.19 6.58
C SER A 201 -10.28 -8.50 7.09
N PHE A 202 -11.24 -7.69 6.68
CA PHE A 202 -12.64 -7.75 7.04
C PHE A 202 -13.44 -8.10 5.79
N GLU A 203 -14.05 -9.28 5.77
CA GLU A 203 -14.93 -9.68 4.68
C GLU A 203 -16.37 -9.25 5.00
N LEU A 204 -16.94 -8.42 4.12
CA LEU A 204 -18.21 -7.74 4.29
C LEU A 204 -19.36 -8.37 3.47
N SER A 205 -19.04 -9.21 2.47
CA SER A 205 -20.07 -9.67 1.51
C SER A 205 -20.99 -10.75 2.07
N ALA A 206 -22.25 -10.68 1.66
CA ALA A 206 -23.29 -11.63 2.00
C ALA A 206 -23.47 -12.77 0.98
N PHE A 207 -22.79 -12.72 -0.18
CA PHE A 207 -22.95 -13.69 -1.26
C PHE A 207 -21.90 -14.80 -1.19
N ARG A 208 -22.32 -16.05 -1.43
CA ARG A 208 -21.44 -17.24 -1.34
C ARG A 208 -20.24 -17.16 -2.31
N ASP A 209 -20.46 -16.70 -3.53
CA ASP A 209 -19.46 -16.74 -4.58
C ASP A 209 -18.63 -15.45 -4.70
N ASN A 210 -19.18 -14.32 -4.27
CA ASN A 210 -18.55 -13.02 -4.36
C ASN A 210 -18.00 -12.57 -3.01
N MET A 211 -16.80 -12.00 -3.03
CA MET A 211 -16.14 -11.47 -1.86
C MET A 211 -15.94 -9.97 -2.02
N THR A 212 -16.44 -9.21 -1.07
CA THR A 212 -16.10 -7.78 -0.92
C THR A 212 -15.55 -7.59 0.47
N GLY A 213 -14.45 -6.89 0.60
CA GLY A 213 -13.87 -6.67 1.92
C GLY A 213 -12.95 -5.45 1.99
N LEU A 214 -12.57 -5.17 3.22
CA LEU A 214 -11.71 -4.09 3.61
C LEU A 214 -10.47 -4.67 4.30
N GLU A 215 -9.30 -4.26 3.87
CA GLU A 215 -8.02 -4.60 4.51
C GLU A 215 -7.41 -3.33 5.10
N ILE A 216 -7.05 -3.37 6.37
CA ILE A 216 -6.38 -2.25 7.07
C ILE A 216 -5.07 -2.78 7.62
N GLY A 217 -3.97 -2.10 7.34
CA GLY A 217 -2.68 -2.61 7.76
C GLY A 217 -1.57 -1.58 7.80
N PHE A 218 -0.40 -2.10 8.15
CA PHE A 218 0.87 -1.38 8.19
C PHE A 218 1.88 -2.08 7.29
N LEU A 219 2.69 -1.26 6.64
CA LEU A 219 3.78 -1.70 5.78
C LEU A 219 5.06 -0.97 6.17
N ALA A 220 6.14 -1.72 6.30
CA ALA A 220 7.50 -1.22 6.43
C ALA A 220 8.31 -1.64 5.20
N GLU A 221 9.02 -0.71 4.58
CA GLU A 221 9.72 -0.92 3.32
C GLU A 221 11.10 -0.28 3.36
N ALA A 222 12.12 -1.01 2.94
CA ALA A 222 13.51 -0.55 2.90
C ALA A 222 14.09 -0.75 1.49
N PHE A 223 14.67 0.30 0.94
CA PHE A 223 15.36 0.28 -0.35
C PHE A 223 16.88 0.26 -0.17
N SER A 224 17.60 -0.26 -1.16
CA SER A 224 19.06 -0.38 -1.16
C SER A 224 19.80 0.97 -1.13
N ARG A 225 19.12 2.05 -1.53
CA ARG A 225 19.63 3.42 -1.47
C ARG A 225 18.54 4.42 -1.11
N LYS A 226 18.93 5.64 -0.78
CA LYS A 226 17.95 6.74 -0.62
C LYS A 226 17.23 7.00 -1.93
N ILE A 227 15.93 7.15 -1.86
CA ILE A 227 15.05 7.51 -2.97
C ILE A 227 14.95 9.04 -3.01
N ILE A 228 15.28 9.64 -4.15
CA ILE A 228 15.25 11.09 -4.31
C ILE A 228 13.98 11.49 -5.04
N ILE A 229 12.93 11.80 -4.29
CA ILE A 229 11.69 12.34 -4.85
C ILE A 229 11.79 13.86 -4.97
N MET A 230 12.28 14.51 -3.90
CA MET A 230 12.46 15.96 -3.84
C MET A 230 13.85 16.28 -3.29
N PRO A 231 14.79 16.76 -4.11
CA PRO A 231 16.21 16.93 -3.71
C PRO A 231 16.42 17.89 -2.54
N PHE A 232 15.57 18.90 -2.39
CA PHE A 232 15.63 19.86 -1.27
C PHE A 232 14.91 19.40 -0.01
N ALA A 233 14.36 18.17 -0.01
CA ALA A 233 13.67 17.60 1.12
C ALA A 233 14.47 16.46 1.76
N GLN A 234 14.01 15.98 2.91
CA GLN A 234 14.61 14.84 3.58
C GLN A 234 14.22 13.53 2.85
N ASN A 235 15.11 13.08 1.96
CA ASN A 235 14.94 11.81 1.26
C ASN A 235 15.37 10.64 2.13
N ARG A 236 14.65 9.52 2.02
CA ARG A 236 14.83 8.34 2.87
C ARG A 236 15.02 7.08 2.02
N SER A 237 15.62 6.05 2.63
CA SER A 237 15.64 4.69 2.10
C SER A 237 14.65 3.76 2.81
N PHE A 238 14.09 4.21 3.94
CA PHE A 238 13.15 3.45 4.74
C PHE A 238 11.81 4.21 4.82
N PHE A 239 10.72 3.52 4.51
CA PHE A 239 9.37 4.04 4.50
C PHE A 239 8.48 3.18 5.40
N THR A 240 7.61 3.82 6.14
CA THR A 240 6.51 3.19 6.87
C THR A 240 5.21 3.79 6.39
N SER A 241 4.19 2.99 6.21
CA SER A 241 2.86 3.46 5.83
C SER A 241 1.76 2.66 6.50
N GLY A 242 0.71 3.37 6.93
CA GLY A 242 -0.59 2.80 7.16
C GLY A 242 -1.36 2.78 5.85
N TYR A 243 -2.14 1.76 5.60
CA TYR A 243 -2.91 1.64 4.37
C TYR A 243 -4.30 1.04 4.62
N VAL A 244 -5.18 1.32 3.67
CA VAL A 244 -6.52 0.75 3.58
C VAL A 244 -6.74 0.29 2.16
N THR A 245 -7.19 -0.95 1.98
CA THR A 245 -7.50 -1.54 0.68
C THR A 245 -8.95 -1.99 0.65
N LEU A 246 -9.70 -1.53 -0.34
CA LEU A 246 -11.00 -2.08 -0.69
C LEU A 246 -10.78 -3.12 -1.80
N TYR A 247 -11.23 -4.34 -1.57
CA TYR A 247 -11.03 -5.44 -2.52
C TYR A 247 -12.32 -6.15 -2.87
N PHE A 248 -12.37 -6.70 -4.08
CA PHE A 248 -13.48 -7.47 -4.66
C PHE A 248 -12.91 -8.75 -5.27
N GLY A 249 -13.59 -9.85 -5.09
CA GLY A 249 -13.09 -11.14 -5.56
C GLY A 249 -14.13 -12.23 -5.60
N ASN A 250 -13.68 -13.39 -6.01
CA ASN A 250 -14.52 -14.60 -6.10
C ASN A 250 -13.88 -15.74 -5.30
N LYS A 251 -14.73 -16.48 -4.61
CA LYS A 251 -14.40 -17.70 -3.90
C LYS A 251 -14.53 -18.90 -4.85
N LYS A 252 -13.62 -19.87 -4.71
CA LYS A 252 -13.70 -21.18 -5.35
C LYS A 252 -13.72 -22.23 -4.25
N GLN A 253 -14.75 -23.04 -4.25
CA GLN A 253 -14.86 -24.26 -3.45
C GLN A 253 -13.98 -25.37 -3.96
#